data_30b7b29a94040780e151cbc881692891
#
_entry.id   30b7b29a94040780e151cbc881692891
#
_cell.length_a   1.000
_cell.length_b   1.000
_cell.length_c   1.000
_cell.angle_alpha   90.00
_cell.angle_beta   90.00
_cell.angle_gamma   90.00
#
_symmetry.space_group_name_H-M   'P 1'
#
loop_
_entity.id
_entity.type
_entity.pdbx_description
1 polymer ?
#
loop_
_entity_poly.entity_id
_entity_poly.type
_entity_poly.pdbx_seq_one_letter_code
_entity_poly.pdbx_strand_id
1 'polypeptide(L)'
;MRNTVWLSAIGLAFVGADTLAQERFPAEPFNDPMLRRRNRISLKATFNFNVKTHFTSTTANNAGSFPRVGPENRTYDDGFVNIDISGNAGGNTWFWGYNNAGQFTAADGTLAAPNTGAASLAFHSAGSLADGTTRGSRDTMIPGIELAYEEVLGRWHISERRRANIGILVTFGWMRLGQNDSAALAGPVNVTTDKYLAGAVLPPLAPYSGSFGAAGPLLPDAPAERTTVAMAGTGTVNNKLEGSLYGFNVGPFIELPLHDRVSLTLGGGLGCVYADTTYTFRETVVVPGVVTANRAGRIGRDEWLFSGIARANLYVALSEAWSWEIGLAYQYAQSYRSSVAGKTANLQLDGIMTVNTGLNYAF
;
A
#
# COMPACT_ATOMS: atom_id res chain seq x y z
N MET A 1 -10.29 6.26 20.73
CA MET A 1 -10.73 5.05 21.45
C MET A 1 -10.58 3.90 20.49
N ARG A 2 -9.49 3.18 20.51
CA ARG A 2 -9.21 2.03 19.64
C ARG A 2 -8.93 0.80 20.50
N ASN A 3 -9.74 -0.16 20.30
CA ASN A 3 -10.06 -1.38 20.97
C ASN A 3 -8.91 -2.33 21.30
N THR A 4 -8.77 -2.60 22.55
CA THR A 4 -8.04 -3.69 23.20
C THR A 4 -8.96 -4.94 23.29
N VAL A 5 -9.21 -5.65 22.20
CA VAL A 5 -10.11 -6.84 22.24
C VAL A 5 -9.51 -8.11 21.65
N TRP A 6 -8.30 -8.11 21.09
CA TRP A 6 -7.84 -9.22 20.24
C TRP A 6 -6.82 -10.19 20.85
N LEU A 7 -6.51 -10.08 22.14
CA LEU A 7 -5.57 -11.02 22.79
C LEU A 7 -6.23 -12.26 23.41
N SER A 8 -7.55 -12.36 23.39
CA SER A 8 -8.28 -13.46 24.07
C SER A 8 -8.58 -14.68 23.19
N ALA A 9 -8.40 -14.59 21.87
CA ALA A 9 -8.77 -15.67 20.96
C ALA A 9 -7.68 -16.74 20.74
N ILE A 10 -6.42 -16.44 21.06
CA ILE A 10 -5.30 -17.36 20.87
C ILE A 10 -5.16 -18.35 22.05
N GLY A 11 -5.73 -18.03 23.20
CA GLY A 11 -5.63 -18.87 24.42
C GLY A 11 -6.55 -20.09 24.46
N LEU A 12 -7.55 -20.21 23.61
CA LEU A 12 -8.57 -21.27 23.70
C LEU A 12 -8.29 -22.52 22.86
N ALA A 13 -7.32 -22.51 21.96
CA ALA A 13 -6.97 -23.67 21.13
C ALA A 13 -6.06 -24.70 21.82
N PHE A 14 -5.46 -24.36 22.97
CA PHE A 14 -4.45 -25.19 23.64
C PHE A 14 -4.96 -26.07 24.80
N VAL A 15 -6.21 -25.98 25.20
CA VAL A 15 -6.72 -26.65 26.42
C VAL A 15 -7.52 -27.94 26.14
N GLY A 16 -7.78 -28.28 24.90
CA GLY A 16 -8.69 -29.38 24.54
C GLY A 16 -8.08 -30.74 24.16
N ALA A 17 -6.74 -30.83 24.01
CA ALA A 17 -6.13 -32.02 23.40
C ALA A 17 -5.64 -33.11 24.39
N ASP A 18 -5.67 -32.87 25.68
CA ASP A 18 -5.03 -33.78 26.65
C ASP A 18 -5.88 -35.04 27.04
N THR A 19 -7.05 -35.23 26.50
CA THR A 19 -7.94 -36.31 26.95
C THR A 19 -8.25 -37.43 25.95
N LEU A 20 -7.66 -37.38 24.74
CA LEU A 20 -7.87 -38.45 23.77
C LEU A 20 -6.59 -39.24 23.50
N ALA A 21 -6.59 -40.46 24.04
CA ALA A 21 -5.73 -41.60 23.71
C ALA A 21 -4.28 -41.61 24.24
N GLN A 22 -4.12 -41.96 25.50
CA GLN A 22 -2.94 -42.71 25.96
C GLN A 22 -2.97 -44.14 25.39
N GLU A 23 -2.80 -44.32 24.11
CA GLU A 23 -2.36 -45.60 23.58
C GLU A 23 -0.86 -45.73 23.76
N ARG A 24 -0.43 -46.72 24.59
CA ARG A 24 0.97 -47.15 24.74
C ARG A 24 1.38 -47.77 23.40
N PHE A 25 2.08 -47.01 22.58
CA PHE A 25 2.69 -47.55 21.37
C PHE A 25 3.88 -48.49 21.74
N PRO A 26 3.98 -49.67 21.14
CA PRO A 26 5.11 -50.58 21.39
C PRO A 26 6.43 -49.93 20.93
N ALA A 27 7.53 -50.31 21.62
CA ALA A 27 8.86 -49.81 21.29
C ALA A 27 9.23 -50.14 19.83
N GLU A 28 9.65 -49.13 19.10
CA GLU A 28 9.84 -49.23 17.64
C GLU A 28 11.29 -49.58 17.28
N PRO A 29 11.52 -50.33 16.19
CA PRO A 29 12.84 -50.67 15.71
C PRO A 29 13.63 -49.51 15.07
N PHE A 30 13.00 -48.36 14.82
CA PHE A 30 13.65 -47.17 14.32
C PHE A 30 14.01 -46.24 15.47
N ASN A 31 15.30 -45.99 15.64
CA ASN A 31 15.85 -45.15 16.71
C ASN A 31 15.88 -43.65 16.35
N ASP A 32 14.93 -43.15 15.60
CA ASP A 32 14.80 -41.71 15.38
C ASP A 32 14.15 -41.05 16.60
N PRO A 33 14.93 -40.33 17.44
CA PRO A 33 14.41 -39.69 18.65
C PRO A 33 13.32 -38.63 18.33
N MET A 34 13.36 -38.06 17.12
CA MET A 34 12.40 -37.04 16.68
C MET A 34 11.04 -37.63 16.39
N LEU A 35 10.95 -38.87 15.86
CA LEU A 35 9.70 -39.57 15.59
C LEU A 35 8.97 -40.05 16.85
N ARG A 36 9.63 -40.03 17.99
CA ARG A 36 9.05 -40.48 19.28
C ARG A 36 8.22 -39.38 19.97
N ARG A 37 8.55 -38.11 19.69
CA ARG A 37 7.88 -36.97 20.32
C ARG A 37 6.68 -36.53 19.53
N ARG A 38 5.61 -36.18 20.24
CA ARG A 38 4.33 -35.82 19.61
C ARG A 38 4.27 -34.35 19.18
N ASN A 39 4.95 -33.50 19.92
CA ASN A 39 4.79 -32.06 19.74
C ASN A 39 6.13 -31.45 19.33
N ARG A 40 6.05 -30.49 18.44
CA ARG A 40 7.21 -29.73 17.95
C ARG A 40 6.89 -28.27 17.80
N ILE A 41 7.76 -27.41 18.26
CA ILE A 41 7.73 -25.97 18.08
C ILE A 41 8.93 -25.55 17.23
N SER A 42 8.70 -24.67 16.26
CA SER A 42 9.72 -24.21 15.31
C SER A 42 9.77 -22.70 15.25
N LEU A 43 10.98 -22.15 15.22
CA LEU A 43 11.23 -20.75 14.88
C LEU A 43 12.08 -20.69 13.62
N LYS A 44 11.60 -19.98 12.59
CA LYS A 44 12.18 -19.98 11.25
C LYS A 44 12.40 -18.56 10.74
N ALA A 45 13.51 -18.35 10.05
CA ALA A 45 13.68 -17.25 9.14
C ALA A 45 13.03 -17.62 7.79
N THR A 46 12.30 -16.69 7.19
CA THR A 46 11.64 -16.89 5.91
C THR A 46 12.13 -15.87 4.90
N PHE A 47 12.26 -16.31 3.66
CA PHE A 47 12.61 -15.47 2.49
C PHE A 47 11.49 -15.65 1.46
N ASN A 48 10.69 -14.60 1.31
CA ASN A 48 9.48 -14.63 0.49
C ASN A 48 9.78 -13.97 -0.86
N PHE A 49 9.42 -14.66 -1.94
CA PHE A 49 9.62 -14.24 -3.32
C PHE A 49 8.28 -14.14 -4.02
N ASN A 50 8.25 -13.44 -5.15
CA ASN A 50 7.06 -13.29 -6.00
C ASN A 50 5.92 -12.51 -5.33
N VAL A 51 6.25 -11.65 -4.37
CA VAL A 51 5.31 -10.65 -3.85
C VAL A 51 5.34 -9.45 -4.79
N LYS A 52 4.24 -9.16 -5.48
CA LYS A 52 4.16 -8.13 -6.51
C LYS A 52 3.22 -7.03 -6.11
N THR A 53 3.58 -5.80 -6.43
CA THR A 53 2.69 -4.65 -6.32
C THR A 53 2.57 -3.97 -7.67
N HIS A 54 1.35 -3.79 -8.13
CA HIS A 54 1.05 -3.04 -9.34
C HIS A 54 0.49 -1.67 -8.98
N PHE A 55 1.16 -0.63 -9.49
CA PHE A 55 0.72 0.75 -9.35
C PHE A 55 0.05 1.20 -10.65
N THR A 56 -1.15 1.78 -10.53
CA THR A 56 -1.87 2.36 -11.66
C THR A 56 -2.26 3.79 -11.37
N SER A 57 -2.18 4.61 -12.39
CA SER A 57 -2.58 6.02 -12.37
C SER A 57 -3.74 6.17 -13.32
N THR A 58 -4.95 6.30 -12.78
CA THR A 58 -6.12 6.65 -13.58
C THR A 58 -6.31 8.16 -13.58
N THR A 59 -6.87 8.73 -14.64
CA THR A 59 -7.34 10.12 -14.61
C THR A 59 -8.41 10.23 -13.53
N ALA A 60 -7.99 10.69 -12.34
CA ALA A 60 -8.98 11.37 -11.54
C ALA A 60 -9.22 12.71 -12.27
N ASN A 61 -10.45 13.02 -12.63
CA ASN A 61 -10.87 14.35 -13.09
C ASN A 61 -10.77 15.38 -11.94
N ASN A 62 -9.70 15.34 -11.20
CA ASN A 62 -9.39 16.24 -10.11
C ASN A 62 -8.54 17.43 -10.61
N ALA A 63 -8.91 18.03 -11.70
CA ALA A 63 -8.80 19.46 -11.81
C ALA A 63 -9.57 19.97 -10.58
N GLY A 64 -8.91 20.68 -9.66
CA GLY A 64 -9.44 21.02 -8.35
C GLY A 64 -10.95 21.12 -8.34
N SER A 65 -11.58 20.35 -7.48
CA SER A 65 -13.05 20.27 -7.45
C SER A 65 -13.60 21.63 -7.05
N PHE A 66 -13.73 22.51 -8.03
CA PHE A 66 -14.43 23.77 -7.85
C PHE A 66 -15.86 23.60 -8.40
N PRO A 67 -16.81 23.13 -7.58
CA PRO A 67 -18.14 22.78 -8.07
C PRO A 67 -18.94 23.99 -8.54
N ARG A 68 -18.52 25.22 -8.21
CA ARG A 68 -19.28 26.44 -8.45
C ARG A 68 -18.42 27.59 -8.98
N VAL A 69 -19.02 28.52 -9.71
CA VAL A 69 -18.42 29.78 -10.18
C VAL A 69 -18.78 30.94 -9.22
N GLY A 70 -19.37 30.65 -8.05
CA GLY A 70 -19.74 31.66 -7.06
C GLY A 70 -18.59 32.07 -6.10
N PRO A 71 -18.82 33.01 -5.19
CA PRO A 71 -17.85 33.40 -4.16
C PRO A 71 -17.52 32.22 -3.26
N GLU A 72 -16.26 31.82 -3.21
CA GLU A 72 -15.73 30.79 -2.31
C GLU A 72 -14.21 30.88 -2.21
N ASN A 73 -13.63 30.32 -1.15
CA ASN A 73 -12.19 30.21 -1.04
C ASN A 73 -11.65 29.21 -2.08
N ARG A 74 -10.69 29.65 -2.89
CA ARG A 74 -10.05 28.83 -3.92
C ARG A 74 -8.55 28.87 -3.79
N THR A 75 -7.96 27.68 -3.84
CA THR A 75 -6.52 27.49 -3.95
C THR A 75 -6.22 26.83 -5.29
N TYR A 76 -5.35 27.45 -6.06
CA TYR A 76 -4.86 27.00 -7.36
C TYR A 76 -3.42 26.50 -7.23
N ASP A 77 -2.92 25.82 -8.24
CA ASP A 77 -1.53 25.40 -8.25
C ASP A 77 -0.53 26.57 -8.37
N ASP A 78 -1.01 27.72 -8.85
CA ASP A 78 -0.23 28.94 -9.07
C ASP A 78 -0.74 30.18 -8.32
N GLY A 79 -1.63 30.00 -7.33
CA GLY A 79 -2.12 31.09 -6.51
C GLY A 79 -3.37 30.75 -5.71
N PHE A 80 -4.03 31.78 -5.21
CA PHE A 80 -5.27 31.64 -4.46
C PHE A 80 -6.14 32.90 -4.56
N VAL A 81 -7.45 32.71 -4.41
CA VAL A 81 -8.45 33.75 -4.21
C VAL A 81 -9.39 33.31 -3.11
N ASN A 82 -9.36 34.00 -1.98
CA ASN A 82 -10.23 33.73 -0.83
C ASN A 82 -11.21 34.88 -0.61
N ILE A 83 -12.41 34.55 -0.21
CA ILE A 83 -13.42 35.56 0.11
C ILE A 83 -12.97 36.37 1.34
N ASP A 84 -13.24 37.67 1.28
CA ASP A 84 -13.04 38.55 2.44
C ASP A 84 -14.33 38.57 3.26
N ILE A 85 -14.28 37.91 4.43
CA ILE A 85 -15.43 37.80 5.34
C ILE A 85 -15.57 38.97 6.34
N SER A 86 -14.59 39.91 6.37
CA SER A 86 -14.59 41.01 7.35
C SER A 86 -15.46 42.18 6.98
N GLY A 87 -16.01 42.21 5.80
CA GLY A 87 -16.82 43.33 5.38
C GLY A 87 -16.80 43.57 3.91
N ASN A 88 -16.62 42.49 3.20
CA ASN A 88 -16.80 42.29 1.79
C ASN A 88 -17.00 43.62 0.99
N ALA A 89 -15.98 44.03 0.30
CA ALA A 89 -15.99 45.20 -0.55
C ALA A 89 -16.91 44.99 -1.78
N GLY A 90 -18.19 44.67 -1.56
CA GLY A 90 -19.18 44.53 -2.61
C GLY A 90 -18.93 43.41 -3.63
N GLY A 91 -18.53 42.20 -3.17
CA GLY A 91 -18.20 41.06 -4.02
C GLY A 91 -16.75 41.06 -4.49
N ASN A 92 -15.88 41.78 -3.80
CA ASN A 92 -14.43 41.80 -4.07
C ASN A 92 -13.65 41.38 -2.83
N THR A 93 -12.39 41.04 -3.03
CA THR A 93 -11.49 40.60 -1.95
C THR A 93 -10.08 41.19 -2.11
N TRP A 94 -9.43 41.46 -0.98
CA TRP A 94 -7.98 41.72 -0.89
C TRP A 94 -7.16 40.46 -0.67
N PHE A 95 -7.83 39.34 -0.31
CA PHE A 95 -7.19 38.13 0.10
C PHE A 95 -6.94 37.18 -1.09
N TRP A 96 -6.02 37.56 -1.96
CA TRP A 96 -5.61 36.81 -3.13
C TRP A 96 -4.11 36.91 -3.36
N GLY A 97 -3.57 35.96 -4.09
CA GLY A 97 -2.16 35.93 -4.42
C GLY A 97 -1.90 35.12 -5.67
N TYR A 98 -0.84 35.48 -6.43
CA TYR A 98 -0.42 34.82 -7.64
C TYR A 98 1.10 34.71 -7.71
N ASN A 99 1.61 33.70 -8.43
CA ASN A 99 3.02 33.32 -8.37
C ASN A 99 3.82 33.79 -9.58
N ASN A 100 3.18 34.01 -10.73
CA ASN A 100 3.86 34.26 -12.00
C ASN A 100 3.26 35.44 -12.75
N ALA A 101 4.12 36.34 -13.25
CA ALA A 101 3.68 37.48 -14.03
C ALA A 101 2.89 37.10 -15.30
N GLY A 102 3.13 35.92 -15.87
CA GLY A 102 2.37 35.41 -17.02
C GLY A 102 0.90 35.11 -16.74
N GLN A 103 0.45 35.08 -15.47
CA GLN A 103 -0.96 34.95 -15.09
C GLN A 103 -1.77 36.22 -15.37
N PHE A 104 -1.11 37.39 -15.47
CA PHE A 104 -1.73 38.64 -15.79
C PHE A 104 -1.77 38.86 -17.29
N THR A 105 -2.96 39.17 -17.81
CA THR A 105 -3.17 39.58 -19.21
C THR A 105 -3.75 40.97 -19.18
N ALA A 106 -3.10 41.89 -19.88
CA ALA A 106 -3.64 43.22 -20.07
C ALA A 106 -4.90 43.19 -20.97
N ALA A 107 -5.63 44.23 -20.93
CA ALA A 107 -6.96 44.31 -21.54
C ALA A 107 -7.03 44.06 -23.05
N ASP A 108 -5.95 44.26 -23.77
CA ASP A 108 -5.84 44.03 -25.22
C ASP A 108 -5.27 42.65 -25.61
N GLY A 109 -5.09 41.76 -24.63
CA GLY A 109 -4.50 40.44 -24.86
C GLY A 109 -2.98 40.42 -24.88
N THR A 110 -2.31 41.56 -24.67
CA THR A 110 -0.86 41.66 -24.56
C THR A 110 -0.41 41.78 -23.10
N LEU A 111 0.74 41.22 -22.76
CA LEU A 111 1.29 41.20 -21.39
C LEU A 111 1.75 42.58 -20.87
N ALA A 112 1.61 43.66 -21.65
CA ALA A 112 2.30 44.90 -21.34
C ALA A 112 1.53 46.22 -21.59
N ALA A 113 0.28 46.23 -22.03
CA ALA A 113 -0.39 47.46 -22.34
C ALA A 113 -1.60 47.74 -21.41
N PRO A 114 -1.65 48.94 -20.81
CA PRO A 114 -2.86 49.37 -20.08
C PRO A 114 -3.88 49.81 -21.10
N ASN A 115 -4.79 48.96 -21.58
CA ASN A 115 -5.81 49.46 -22.46
C ASN A 115 -7.09 48.69 -22.67
N THR A 116 -8.14 49.36 -22.79
CA THR A 116 -9.43 49.31 -23.53
C THR A 116 -10.36 48.10 -23.32
N GLY A 117 -9.97 47.03 -22.75
CA GLY A 117 -10.79 45.95 -22.22
C GLY A 117 -10.45 45.69 -20.76
N ALA A 118 -11.10 44.80 -20.07
CA ALA A 118 -10.79 44.51 -18.67
C ALA A 118 -9.52 43.64 -18.55
N ALA A 119 -8.51 44.16 -17.89
CA ALA A 119 -7.35 43.33 -17.50
C ALA A 119 -7.80 42.13 -16.67
N SER A 120 -7.11 41.00 -16.78
CA SER A 120 -7.50 39.78 -16.10
C SER A 120 -6.30 39.05 -15.49
N LEU A 121 -6.56 38.35 -14.37
CA LEU A 121 -5.67 37.38 -13.79
C LEU A 121 -6.24 35.97 -14.00
N ALA A 122 -5.41 35.08 -14.52
CA ALA A 122 -5.72 33.68 -14.73
C ALA A 122 -5.06 32.80 -13.66
N PHE A 123 -5.84 31.98 -13.02
CA PHE A 123 -5.37 31.00 -12.05
C PHE A 123 -5.59 29.59 -12.59
N HIS A 124 -4.64 28.72 -12.37
CA HIS A 124 -4.64 27.40 -12.99
C HIS A 124 -4.63 26.30 -11.97
N SER A 125 -5.40 25.25 -12.26
CA SER A 125 -5.34 23.96 -11.56
C SER A 125 -5.18 22.85 -12.59
N ALA A 126 -4.06 22.15 -12.53
CA ALA A 126 -3.80 21.00 -13.38
C ALA A 126 -4.40 19.73 -12.76
N GLY A 127 -4.93 18.84 -13.56
CA GLY A 127 -5.29 17.49 -13.15
C GLY A 127 -4.08 16.59 -12.93
N SER A 128 -4.32 15.35 -12.52
CA SER A 128 -3.28 14.32 -12.47
C SER A 128 -2.94 13.79 -13.86
N LEU A 129 -1.69 13.39 -14.05
CA LEU A 129 -1.29 12.63 -15.22
C LEU A 129 -1.84 11.20 -15.10
N ALA A 130 -2.50 10.74 -16.16
CA ALA A 130 -2.87 9.35 -16.34
C ALA A 130 -2.04 8.79 -17.46
N ASP A 131 -1.39 7.67 -17.20
CA ASP A 131 -0.71 6.95 -18.29
C ASP A 131 -1.48 5.70 -18.72
N GLY A 132 -2.55 5.33 -18.01
CA GLY A 132 -3.32 4.11 -18.28
C GLY A 132 -2.50 2.81 -18.14
N THR A 133 -1.23 2.91 -17.84
CA THR A 133 -0.34 1.76 -17.73
C THR A 133 -0.31 1.24 -16.29
N THR A 134 -0.26 -0.08 -16.16
CA THR A 134 0.00 -0.74 -14.89
C THR A 134 1.50 -0.96 -14.79
N ARG A 135 2.10 -0.39 -13.75
CA ARG A 135 3.52 -0.56 -13.47
C ARG A 135 3.69 -1.51 -12.30
N GLY A 136 4.51 -2.54 -12.50
CA GLY A 136 4.85 -3.49 -11.45
C GLY A 136 6.11 -3.07 -10.70
N SER A 137 6.08 -3.18 -9.39
CA SER A 137 7.31 -3.24 -8.61
C SER A 137 8.03 -4.55 -8.95
N ARG A 138 9.37 -4.52 -9.01
CA ARG A 138 10.16 -5.75 -9.21
C ARG A 138 9.96 -6.69 -8.03
N ASP A 139 9.97 -7.99 -8.34
CA ASP A 139 10.01 -9.04 -7.32
C ASP A 139 11.21 -8.79 -6.40
N THR A 140 10.96 -8.44 -5.16
CA THR A 140 11.99 -8.30 -4.14
C THR A 140 11.86 -9.45 -3.16
N MET A 141 12.99 -9.99 -2.75
CA MET A 141 13.03 -10.94 -1.65
C MET A 141 12.63 -10.20 -0.36
N ILE A 142 11.57 -10.65 0.29
CA ILE A 142 11.06 -10.06 1.53
C ILE A 142 11.40 -11.00 2.69
N PRO A 143 12.28 -10.58 3.61
CA PRO A 143 12.57 -11.35 4.80
C PRO A 143 11.38 -11.35 5.76
N GLY A 144 11.23 -12.43 6.50
CA GLY A 144 10.20 -12.60 7.51
C GLY A 144 10.61 -13.62 8.56
N ILE A 145 9.71 -13.88 9.49
CA ILE A 145 9.83 -14.92 10.51
C ILE A 145 8.57 -15.76 10.55
N GLU A 146 8.68 -17.02 10.86
CA GLU A 146 7.57 -17.94 11.09
C GLU A 146 7.76 -18.69 12.40
N LEU A 147 6.71 -18.74 13.21
CA LEU A 147 6.54 -19.63 14.33
C LEU A 147 5.61 -20.75 13.89
N ALA A 148 5.99 -22.01 14.13
CA ALA A 148 5.16 -23.15 13.81
C ALA A 148 5.01 -24.08 15.01
N TYR A 149 3.83 -24.70 15.11
CA TYR A 149 3.53 -25.77 16.05
C TYR A 149 3.02 -26.96 15.28
N GLU A 150 3.59 -28.13 15.55
CA GLU A 150 3.21 -29.40 14.94
C GLU A 150 2.82 -30.40 16.03
N GLU A 151 1.69 -31.07 15.82
CA GLU A 151 1.22 -32.14 16.67
C GLU A 151 0.98 -33.41 15.86
N VAL A 152 1.64 -34.50 16.25
CA VAL A 152 1.46 -35.83 15.64
C VAL A 152 0.21 -36.46 16.24
N LEU A 153 -0.81 -36.67 15.42
CA LEU A 153 -2.07 -37.28 15.78
C LEU A 153 -2.08 -38.79 15.59
N GLY A 154 -1.28 -39.29 14.64
CA GLY A 154 -1.25 -40.70 14.31
C GLY A 154 -0.03 -41.13 13.54
N ARG A 155 0.11 -42.44 13.36
CA ARG A 155 1.20 -43.05 12.61
C ARG A 155 0.63 -44.00 11.58
N TRP A 156 1.13 -43.91 10.36
CA TRP A 156 0.76 -44.77 9.26
C TRP A 156 1.93 -45.66 8.86
N HIS A 157 1.68 -46.98 8.73
CA HIS A 157 2.67 -47.93 8.23
C HIS A 157 2.83 -47.80 6.72
N ILE A 158 4.03 -47.42 6.28
CA ILE A 158 4.38 -47.38 4.85
C ILE A 158 4.96 -48.73 4.43
N SER A 159 5.76 -49.34 5.32
CA SER A 159 6.35 -50.67 5.15
C SER A 159 6.58 -51.30 6.50
N GLU A 160 7.01 -52.59 6.54
CA GLU A 160 7.32 -53.30 7.77
C GLU A 160 8.35 -52.58 8.69
N ARG A 161 9.19 -51.72 8.09
CA ARG A 161 10.28 -51.01 8.80
C ARG A 161 10.10 -49.49 8.86
N ARG A 162 9.12 -48.89 8.15
CA ARG A 162 8.96 -47.46 8.09
C ARG A 162 7.54 -47.03 8.39
N ARG A 163 7.38 -46.03 9.25
CA ARG A 163 6.11 -45.40 9.61
C ARG A 163 6.17 -43.92 9.30
N ALA A 164 5.10 -43.38 8.75
CA ALA A 164 4.90 -41.95 8.59
C ALA A 164 4.16 -41.40 9.83
N ASN A 165 4.52 -40.22 10.27
CA ASN A 165 3.72 -39.47 11.20
C ASN A 165 2.69 -38.64 10.42
N ILE A 166 1.46 -38.59 10.92
CA ILE A 166 0.41 -37.73 10.40
C ILE A 166 -0.02 -36.80 11.52
N GLY A 167 -0.20 -35.54 11.24
CA GLY A 167 -0.55 -34.57 12.26
C GLY A 167 -1.16 -33.29 11.72
N ILE A 168 -1.27 -32.33 12.62
CA ILE A 168 -1.72 -30.97 12.34
C ILE A 168 -0.58 -30.00 12.57
N LEU A 169 -0.46 -29.07 11.66
CA LEU A 169 0.49 -27.97 11.69
C LEU A 169 -0.28 -26.65 11.79
N VAL A 170 0.13 -25.79 12.72
CA VAL A 170 -0.34 -24.42 12.88
C VAL A 170 0.86 -23.49 12.69
N THR A 171 0.71 -22.43 11.89
CA THR A 171 1.79 -21.47 11.68
C THR A 171 1.31 -20.05 11.84
N PHE A 172 2.19 -19.21 12.37
CA PHE A 172 2.10 -17.77 12.40
C PHE A 172 3.33 -17.19 11.74
N GLY A 173 3.15 -16.44 10.66
CA GLY A 173 4.20 -15.77 9.92
C GLY A 173 4.07 -14.24 9.99
N TRP A 174 5.19 -13.55 9.95
CA TRP A 174 5.24 -12.10 9.79
C TRP A 174 6.29 -11.73 8.76
N MET A 175 5.94 -10.79 7.88
CA MET A 175 6.88 -10.15 6.96
C MET A 175 6.58 -8.66 6.82
N ARG A 176 7.64 -7.87 6.58
CA ARG A 176 7.53 -6.43 6.35
C ARG A 176 7.56 -6.12 4.86
N LEU A 177 6.50 -5.50 4.37
CA LEU A 177 6.37 -5.05 2.99
C LEU A 177 7.00 -3.66 2.83
N GLY A 178 7.75 -3.44 1.73
CA GLY A 178 8.28 -2.14 1.34
C GLY A 178 8.48 -2.11 -0.17
N GLN A 179 7.45 -1.68 -0.91
CA GLN A 179 7.42 -1.65 -2.38
C GLN A 179 7.38 -0.21 -2.86
N ASN A 180 8.29 0.15 -3.77
CA ASN A 180 8.39 1.49 -4.33
C ASN A 180 8.40 1.43 -5.86
N ASP A 181 7.76 2.42 -6.48
CA ASP A 181 7.81 2.65 -7.93
C ASP A 181 7.99 4.13 -8.21
N SER A 182 8.84 4.46 -9.16
CA SER A 182 9.05 5.84 -9.61
C SER A 182 9.01 5.88 -11.13
N ALA A 183 8.21 6.78 -11.66
CA ALA A 183 7.97 6.87 -13.09
C ALA A 183 7.93 8.31 -13.58
N ALA A 184 8.54 8.55 -14.75
CA ALA A 184 8.26 9.73 -15.54
C ALA A 184 7.00 9.46 -16.39
N LEU A 185 6.09 10.42 -16.39
CA LEU A 185 4.83 10.38 -17.12
C LEU A 185 4.77 11.50 -18.14
N ALA A 186 4.13 11.26 -19.27
CA ALA A 186 3.79 12.29 -20.23
C ALA A 186 2.41 11.98 -20.84
N GLY A 187 1.57 12.97 -20.98
CA GLY A 187 0.22 12.75 -21.49
C GLY A 187 -0.67 13.99 -21.39
N PRO A 188 -1.93 13.86 -21.76
CA PRO A 188 -2.89 14.95 -21.61
C PRO A 188 -3.21 15.18 -20.13
N VAL A 189 -3.24 16.44 -19.75
CA VAL A 189 -3.62 16.94 -18.42
C VAL A 189 -4.77 17.93 -18.61
N ASN A 190 -5.86 17.73 -17.90
CA ASN A 190 -6.94 18.71 -17.86
C ASN A 190 -6.50 19.89 -16.98
N VAL A 191 -6.39 21.06 -17.56
CA VAL A 191 -6.10 22.31 -16.86
C VAL A 191 -7.39 23.12 -16.75
N THR A 192 -7.83 23.39 -15.54
CA THR A 192 -8.91 24.33 -15.26
C THR A 192 -8.32 25.70 -15.03
N THR A 193 -8.78 26.68 -15.79
CA THR A 193 -8.38 28.08 -15.70
C THR A 193 -9.57 28.91 -15.24
N ASP A 194 -9.40 29.64 -14.15
CA ASP A 194 -10.34 30.63 -13.66
C ASP A 194 -9.78 32.03 -13.96
N LYS A 195 -10.53 32.83 -14.70
CA LYS A 195 -10.22 34.24 -15.00
C LYS A 195 -10.96 35.17 -14.08
N TYR A 196 -10.23 36.09 -13.49
CA TYR A 196 -10.74 37.18 -12.66
C TYR A 196 -10.48 38.52 -13.35
N LEU A 197 -11.47 39.36 -13.43
CA LEU A 197 -11.33 40.70 -14.00
C LEU A 197 -10.61 41.60 -12.98
N ALA A 198 -9.47 42.14 -13.31
CA ALA A 198 -8.67 43.00 -12.43
C ALA A 198 -9.00 44.49 -12.55
N GLY A 199 -9.98 44.83 -13.39
CA GLY A 199 -10.34 46.22 -13.64
C GLY A 199 -9.20 47.05 -14.27
N ALA A 200 -9.13 48.33 -13.89
CA ALA A 200 -8.09 49.24 -14.36
C ALA A 200 -6.84 49.26 -13.47
N VAL A 201 -6.81 48.44 -12.42
CA VAL A 201 -5.69 48.43 -11.44
C VAL A 201 -4.69 47.35 -11.86
N LEU A 202 -3.45 47.79 -12.07
CA LEU A 202 -2.34 46.83 -12.31
C LEU A 202 -2.08 46.00 -11.04
N PRO A 203 -1.96 44.67 -11.15
CA PRO A 203 -1.61 43.86 -10.03
C PRO A 203 -0.17 44.16 -9.55
N PRO A 204 0.16 43.98 -8.26
CA PRO A 204 1.54 44.03 -7.79
C PRO A 204 2.42 43.03 -8.53
N LEU A 205 3.74 43.25 -8.52
CA LEU A 205 4.67 42.29 -9.13
C LEU A 205 4.58 40.91 -8.52
N ALA A 206 4.62 39.91 -9.38
CA ALA A 206 4.66 38.51 -8.93
C ALA A 206 6.03 38.15 -8.29
N PRO A 207 6.10 37.28 -7.27
CA PRO A 207 4.97 36.72 -6.56
C PRO A 207 4.29 37.73 -5.61
N TYR A 208 2.97 37.75 -5.59
CA TYR A 208 2.19 38.59 -4.70
C TYR A 208 1.31 37.71 -3.79
N SER A 209 1.22 38.10 -2.54
CA SER A 209 0.32 37.49 -1.56
C SER A 209 -0.34 38.57 -0.72
N GLY A 210 -1.61 38.82 -0.97
CA GLY A 210 -2.48 39.63 -0.15
C GLY A 210 -2.93 38.88 1.11
N SER A 211 -3.54 39.61 2.01
CA SER A 211 -4.07 39.06 3.26
C SER A 211 -5.47 39.58 3.54
N PHE A 212 -6.17 38.87 4.39
CA PHE A 212 -7.45 39.29 4.92
C PHE A 212 -7.40 40.69 5.54
N GLY A 213 -8.28 41.60 5.08
CA GLY A 213 -8.33 42.99 5.55
C GLY A 213 -7.13 43.86 5.13
N ALA A 214 -6.29 43.42 4.20
CA ALA A 214 -5.19 44.24 3.69
C ALA A 214 -5.69 45.37 2.78
N ALA A 215 -5.00 46.52 2.77
CA ALA A 215 -5.26 47.61 1.84
C ALA A 215 -4.58 47.40 0.48
N GLY A 216 -4.81 46.25 -0.15
CA GLY A 216 -4.23 45.89 -1.45
C GLY A 216 -5.19 46.16 -2.61
N PRO A 217 -4.81 45.79 -3.84
CA PRO A 217 -5.74 45.80 -4.96
C PRO A 217 -6.89 44.84 -4.74
N LEU A 218 -8.08 45.24 -5.12
CA LEU A 218 -9.29 44.42 -5.05
C LEU A 218 -9.39 43.55 -6.32
N LEU A 219 -9.72 42.28 -6.09
CA LEU A 219 -10.08 41.32 -7.13
C LEU A 219 -11.49 40.80 -6.84
N PRO A 220 -12.34 40.53 -7.84
CA PRO A 220 -13.63 39.88 -7.60
C PRO A 220 -13.42 38.56 -6.80
N ASP A 221 -14.35 38.26 -5.91
CA ASP A 221 -14.30 37.01 -5.10
C ASP A 221 -14.81 35.77 -5.86
N ALA A 222 -15.31 36.00 -7.08
CA ALA A 222 -15.72 34.94 -8.00
C ALA A 222 -15.08 35.14 -9.39
N PRO A 223 -14.67 34.06 -10.07
CA PRO A 223 -14.16 34.16 -11.42
C PRO A 223 -15.26 34.62 -12.41
N ALA A 224 -14.89 35.47 -13.36
CA ALA A 224 -15.75 35.87 -14.46
C ALA A 224 -15.92 34.75 -15.49
N GLU A 225 -14.93 33.93 -15.68
CA GLU A 225 -14.90 32.82 -16.63
C GLU A 225 -14.14 31.62 -16.05
N ARG A 226 -14.66 30.42 -16.34
CA ARG A 226 -13.97 29.15 -16.08
C ARG A 226 -13.91 28.33 -17.36
N THR A 227 -12.71 27.86 -17.69
CA THR A 227 -12.48 26.94 -18.80
C THR A 227 -11.73 25.72 -18.34
N THR A 228 -11.95 24.57 -18.97
CA THR A 228 -11.14 23.37 -18.75
C THR A 228 -10.70 22.84 -20.11
N VAL A 229 -9.39 22.73 -20.30
CA VAL A 229 -8.78 22.30 -21.57
C VAL A 229 -7.77 21.21 -21.30
N ALA A 230 -7.73 20.18 -22.15
CA ALA A 230 -6.69 19.18 -22.13
C ALA A 230 -5.41 19.74 -22.77
N MET A 231 -4.33 19.77 -22.03
CA MET A 231 -3.01 20.28 -22.46
C MET A 231 -1.95 19.17 -22.32
N ALA A 232 -0.90 19.23 -23.12
CA ALA A 232 0.23 18.34 -22.98
C ALA A 232 0.98 18.63 -21.67
N GLY A 233 1.15 17.60 -20.84
CA GLY A 233 1.87 17.70 -19.58
C GLY A 233 2.90 16.60 -19.45
N THR A 234 3.90 16.86 -18.63
CA THR A 234 4.94 15.90 -18.20
C THR A 234 5.02 15.91 -16.69
N GLY A 235 5.60 14.88 -16.10
CA GLY A 235 5.79 14.87 -14.66
C GLY A 235 6.41 13.58 -14.16
N THR A 236 6.45 13.48 -12.85
CA THR A 236 6.94 12.28 -12.15
C THR A 236 5.91 11.84 -11.12
N VAL A 237 5.76 10.54 -10.97
CA VAL A 237 5.00 9.95 -9.89
C VAL A 237 5.90 8.99 -9.10
N ASN A 238 5.87 9.11 -7.79
CA ASN A 238 6.54 8.22 -6.85
C ASN A 238 5.48 7.54 -6.00
N ASN A 239 5.38 6.24 -6.11
CA ASN A 239 4.45 5.40 -5.36
C ASN A 239 5.21 4.62 -4.31
N LYS A 240 4.60 4.42 -3.14
CA LYS A 240 5.15 3.63 -2.05
C LYS A 240 4.04 2.89 -1.33
N LEU A 241 4.19 1.56 -1.22
CA LEU A 241 3.33 0.71 -0.40
C LEU A 241 4.18 0.07 0.69
N GLU A 242 3.89 0.40 1.95
CA GLU A 242 4.59 -0.11 3.13
C GLU A 242 3.61 -0.74 4.10
N GLY A 243 4.09 -1.71 4.89
CA GLY A 243 3.26 -2.30 5.93
C GLY A 243 3.80 -3.61 6.47
N SER A 244 2.93 -4.34 7.14
CA SER A 244 3.19 -5.66 7.67
C SER A 244 2.12 -6.64 7.21
N LEU A 245 2.54 -7.84 6.87
CA LEU A 245 1.67 -8.96 6.55
C LEU A 245 1.83 -10.03 7.64
N TYR A 246 0.72 -10.45 8.23
CA TYR A 246 0.66 -11.48 9.27
C TYR A 246 -0.12 -12.68 8.73
N GLY A 247 0.54 -13.81 8.55
CA GLY A 247 -0.05 -15.03 8.03
C GLY A 247 -0.42 -16.00 9.17
N PHE A 248 -1.62 -16.56 9.11
CA PHE A 248 -2.08 -17.63 10.00
C PHE A 248 -2.53 -18.80 9.13
N ASN A 249 -1.96 -19.98 9.35
CA ASN A 249 -2.34 -21.16 8.59
C ASN A 249 -2.48 -22.36 9.52
N VAL A 250 -3.43 -23.24 9.18
CA VAL A 250 -3.65 -24.53 9.83
C VAL A 250 -3.91 -25.60 8.78
N GLY A 251 -3.36 -26.77 8.97
CA GLY A 251 -3.60 -27.88 8.05
C GLY A 251 -2.87 -29.16 8.40
N PRO A 252 -3.15 -30.25 7.71
CA PRO A 252 -2.51 -31.52 7.90
C PRO A 252 -1.05 -31.53 7.40
N PHE A 253 -0.27 -32.40 7.99
CA PHE A 253 1.04 -32.78 7.47
C PHE A 253 1.25 -34.30 7.54
N ILE A 254 2.15 -34.78 6.70
CA ILE A 254 2.72 -36.10 6.75
C ILE A 254 4.25 -35.98 6.83
N GLU A 255 4.87 -36.66 7.81
CA GLU A 255 6.31 -36.72 7.97
C GLU A 255 6.81 -38.11 7.59
N LEU A 256 7.73 -38.16 6.65
CA LEU A 256 8.31 -39.36 6.06
C LEU A 256 9.76 -39.50 6.54
N PRO A 257 10.13 -40.55 7.28
CA PRO A 257 11.52 -40.78 7.65
C PRO A 257 12.29 -41.23 6.40
N LEU A 258 13.32 -40.46 6.02
CA LEU A 258 14.21 -40.78 4.90
C LEU A 258 15.44 -41.56 5.40
N HIS A 259 15.97 -41.13 6.54
CA HIS A 259 17.15 -41.71 7.20
C HIS A 259 17.02 -41.58 8.72
N ASP A 260 17.86 -42.20 9.52
CA ASP A 260 17.84 -42.20 11.01
C ASP A 260 17.83 -40.76 11.63
N ARG A 261 18.34 -39.78 10.90
CA ARG A 261 18.39 -38.39 11.34
C ARG A 261 17.75 -37.41 10.40
N VAL A 262 17.12 -37.91 9.33
CA VAL A 262 16.58 -37.04 8.28
C VAL A 262 15.15 -37.45 7.99
N SER A 263 14.23 -36.49 8.10
CA SER A 263 12.84 -36.67 7.69
C SER A 263 12.38 -35.58 6.71
N LEU A 264 11.42 -35.93 5.87
CA LEU A 264 10.74 -35.02 4.96
C LEU A 264 9.30 -34.84 5.42
N THR A 265 8.91 -33.60 5.68
CA THR A 265 7.53 -33.27 5.98
C THR A 265 6.89 -32.60 4.78
N LEU A 266 5.74 -33.12 4.36
CA LEU A 266 4.87 -32.52 3.36
C LEU A 266 3.58 -32.08 4.07
N GLY A 267 3.17 -30.87 3.83
CA GLY A 267 1.98 -30.31 4.46
C GLY A 267 1.25 -29.33 3.55
N GLY A 268 0.03 -29.06 3.89
CA GLY A 268 -0.78 -28.04 3.24
C GLY A 268 -1.91 -27.61 4.14
N GLY A 269 -2.43 -26.42 3.93
CA GLY A 269 -3.47 -25.91 4.81
C GLY A 269 -4.18 -24.69 4.25
N LEU A 270 -5.17 -24.29 5.01
CA LEU A 270 -5.91 -23.06 4.77
C LEU A 270 -5.58 -22.04 5.86
N GLY A 271 -5.78 -20.78 5.56
CA GLY A 271 -5.48 -19.72 6.50
C GLY A 271 -5.98 -18.37 6.05
N CYS A 272 -5.43 -17.37 6.71
CA CYS A 272 -5.66 -15.97 6.36
C CYS A 272 -4.38 -15.16 6.51
N VAL A 273 -4.32 -14.08 5.74
CA VAL A 273 -3.30 -13.06 5.86
C VAL A 273 -3.96 -11.76 6.30
N TYR A 274 -3.54 -11.23 7.43
CA TYR A 274 -3.90 -9.87 7.83
C TYR A 274 -2.87 -8.92 7.26
N ALA A 275 -3.32 -8.05 6.36
CA ALA A 275 -2.51 -7.02 5.72
C ALA A 275 -2.79 -5.67 6.39
N ASP A 276 -1.78 -5.08 7.04
CA ASP A 276 -1.82 -3.71 7.56
C ASP A 276 -0.82 -2.88 6.75
N THR A 277 -1.35 -2.04 5.86
CA THR A 277 -0.51 -1.32 4.89
C THR A 277 -0.87 0.14 4.79
N THR A 278 0.11 0.93 4.37
CA THR A 278 -0.05 2.34 4.02
C THR A 278 0.46 2.56 2.60
N TYR A 279 -0.43 3.02 1.75
CA TYR A 279 -0.10 3.50 0.40
C TYR A 279 0.09 5.00 0.42
N THR A 280 1.21 5.48 -0.15
CA THR A 280 1.51 6.89 -0.35
C THR A 280 1.94 7.13 -1.79
N PHE A 281 1.54 8.28 -2.33
CA PHE A 281 2.10 8.75 -3.59
C PHE A 281 2.49 10.22 -3.51
N ARG A 282 3.44 10.62 -4.36
CA ARG A 282 3.77 12.01 -4.67
C ARG A 282 3.87 12.15 -6.18
N GLU A 283 3.22 13.16 -6.70
CA GLU A 283 3.19 13.45 -8.12
C GLU A 283 3.54 14.91 -8.35
N THR A 284 4.43 15.17 -9.30
CA THR A 284 4.68 16.51 -9.85
C THR A 284 4.21 16.51 -11.29
N VAL A 285 3.35 17.45 -11.64
CA VAL A 285 2.82 17.65 -13.01
C VAL A 285 3.30 19.00 -13.50
N VAL A 286 3.88 19.04 -14.67
CA VAL A 286 4.35 20.26 -15.33
C VAL A 286 3.59 20.43 -16.65
N VAL A 287 2.86 21.52 -16.77
CA VAL A 287 2.29 21.98 -18.03
C VAL A 287 3.12 23.17 -18.48
N PRO A 288 3.96 23.01 -19.52
CA PRO A 288 4.92 24.04 -19.92
C PRO A 288 4.28 25.40 -20.21
N GLY A 289 4.85 26.46 -19.65
CA GLY A 289 4.35 27.83 -19.83
C GLY A 289 3.05 28.17 -19.09
N VAL A 290 2.46 27.21 -18.37
CA VAL A 290 1.19 27.39 -17.65
C VAL A 290 1.36 27.18 -16.15
N VAL A 291 1.57 25.93 -15.70
CA VAL A 291 1.57 25.62 -14.27
C VAL A 291 2.44 24.40 -13.93
N THR A 292 2.99 24.41 -12.71
CA THR A 292 3.54 23.23 -12.06
C THR A 292 2.71 22.88 -10.83
N ALA A 293 2.12 21.69 -10.84
CA ALA A 293 1.29 21.18 -9.76
C ALA A 293 2.01 20.08 -8.97
N ASN A 294 1.93 20.13 -7.65
CA ASN A 294 2.43 19.09 -6.75
C ASN A 294 1.26 18.47 -6.01
N ARG A 295 1.18 17.15 -6.06
CA ARG A 295 0.12 16.38 -5.43
C ARG A 295 0.70 15.28 -4.56
N ALA A 296 0.02 14.97 -3.49
CA ALA A 296 0.36 13.86 -2.62
C ALA A 296 -0.92 13.24 -2.05
N GLY A 297 -0.86 11.97 -1.78
CA GLY A 297 -1.94 11.28 -1.09
C GLY A 297 -1.38 10.17 -0.21
N ARG A 298 -2.12 9.85 0.85
CA ARG A 298 -1.82 8.78 1.77
C ARG A 298 -3.10 8.12 2.21
N ILE A 299 -3.10 6.79 2.23
CA ILE A 299 -4.20 6.00 2.78
C ILE A 299 -3.63 4.80 3.53
N GLY A 300 -4.04 4.62 4.79
CA GLY A 300 -3.84 3.39 5.55
C GLY A 300 -5.05 2.49 5.39
N ARG A 301 -4.81 1.20 5.21
CA ARG A 301 -5.86 0.21 5.10
C ARG A 301 -5.39 -1.11 5.69
N ASP A 302 -6.29 -1.77 6.40
CA ASP A 302 -6.13 -3.11 6.92
C ASP A 302 -7.23 -4.03 6.37
N GLU A 303 -6.86 -5.30 6.07
CA GLU A 303 -7.78 -6.27 5.49
C GLU A 303 -7.35 -7.71 5.81
N TRP A 304 -8.34 -8.58 6.04
CA TRP A 304 -8.15 -10.02 6.14
C TRP A 304 -8.34 -10.67 4.78
N LEU A 305 -7.32 -11.42 4.34
CA LEU A 305 -7.29 -12.09 3.05
C LEU A 305 -7.29 -13.60 3.27
N PHE A 306 -8.17 -14.32 2.59
CA PHE A 306 -8.15 -15.77 2.63
C PHE A 306 -6.89 -16.30 1.94
N SER A 307 -6.29 -17.36 2.49
CA SER A 307 -5.07 -17.98 1.95
C SER A 307 -5.09 -19.49 2.00
N GLY A 308 -4.26 -20.10 1.13
CA GLY A 308 -3.92 -21.51 1.15
C GLY A 308 -2.42 -21.68 1.00
N ILE A 309 -1.85 -22.72 1.62
CA ILE A 309 -0.42 -23.00 1.62
C ILE A 309 -0.15 -24.47 1.37
N ALA A 310 0.91 -24.74 0.59
CA ALA A 310 1.53 -26.04 0.48
C ALA A 310 3.02 -25.91 0.84
N ARG A 311 3.57 -26.90 1.56
CA ARG A 311 4.96 -26.85 2.02
C ARG A 311 5.65 -28.21 1.98
N ALA A 312 6.97 -28.17 1.84
CA ALA A 312 7.86 -29.30 1.96
C ALA A 312 9.08 -28.90 2.77
N ASN A 313 9.31 -29.57 3.89
CA ASN A 313 10.39 -29.25 4.82
C ASN A 313 11.26 -30.50 5.07
N LEU A 314 12.56 -30.31 5.03
CA LEU A 314 13.54 -31.32 5.40
C LEU A 314 14.05 -31.04 6.80
N TYR A 315 13.94 -32.01 7.70
CA TYR A 315 14.44 -31.96 9.07
C TYR A 315 15.71 -32.79 9.20
N VAL A 316 16.69 -32.24 9.92
CA VAL A 316 17.92 -32.93 10.28
C VAL A 316 18.05 -32.91 11.78
N ALA A 317 17.98 -34.07 12.43
CA ALA A 317 18.10 -34.22 13.87
C ALA A 317 19.51 -33.87 14.31
N LEU A 318 19.63 -32.88 15.20
CA LEU A 318 20.88 -32.46 15.87
C LEU A 318 21.07 -33.18 17.20
N SER A 319 19.97 -33.41 17.91
CA SER A 319 19.90 -34.15 19.16
C SER A 319 18.53 -34.82 19.30
N GLU A 320 18.27 -35.44 20.47
CA GLU A 320 16.96 -36.03 20.76
C GLU A 320 15.80 -35.01 20.80
N ALA A 321 16.07 -33.74 21.07
CA ALA A 321 15.07 -32.70 21.19
C ALA A 321 15.17 -31.63 20.11
N TRP A 322 16.33 -31.45 19.50
CA TRP A 322 16.59 -30.38 18.57
C TRP A 322 16.80 -30.89 17.16
N SER A 323 16.20 -30.22 16.18
CA SER A 323 16.49 -30.41 14.76
C SER A 323 16.66 -29.09 14.06
N TRP A 324 17.43 -29.11 12.98
CA TRP A 324 17.49 -28.06 12.00
C TRP A 324 16.51 -28.35 10.86
N GLU A 325 15.93 -27.31 10.32
CA GLU A 325 14.95 -27.39 9.24
C GLU A 325 15.33 -26.47 8.10
N ILE A 326 15.16 -26.97 6.87
CA ILE A 326 15.14 -26.17 5.66
C ILE A 326 13.90 -26.58 4.83
N GLY A 327 13.21 -25.61 4.23
CA GLY A 327 12.00 -25.92 3.51
C GLY A 327 11.63 -24.92 2.45
N LEU A 328 10.64 -25.34 1.67
CA LEU A 328 9.98 -24.57 0.63
C LEU A 328 8.48 -24.52 0.94
N ALA A 329 7.87 -23.37 0.72
CA ALA A 329 6.42 -23.24 0.75
C ALA A 329 5.95 -22.43 -0.47
N TYR A 330 4.74 -22.77 -0.91
CA TYR A 330 3.98 -22.03 -1.90
C TYR A 330 2.68 -21.58 -1.26
N GLN A 331 2.45 -20.27 -1.23
CA GLN A 331 1.25 -19.69 -0.65
C GLN A 331 0.46 -18.92 -1.70
N TYR A 332 -0.82 -19.15 -1.74
CA TYR A 332 -1.79 -18.34 -2.45
C TYR A 332 -2.60 -17.53 -1.44
N ALA A 333 -2.72 -16.23 -1.64
CA ALA A 333 -3.65 -15.39 -0.91
C ALA A 333 -4.37 -14.43 -1.86
N GLN A 334 -5.52 -13.94 -1.44
CA GLN A 334 -6.28 -12.97 -2.21
C GLN A 334 -5.48 -11.68 -2.43
N SER A 335 -5.73 -11.03 -3.56
CA SER A 335 -5.12 -9.74 -3.88
C SER A 335 -5.75 -8.64 -3.03
N TYR A 336 -4.93 -7.65 -2.69
CA TYR A 336 -5.29 -6.51 -1.88
C TYR A 336 -5.15 -5.21 -2.67
N ARG A 337 -6.15 -4.32 -2.59
CA ARG A 337 -6.17 -3.08 -3.34
C ARG A 337 -6.35 -1.87 -2.45
N SER A 338 -5.48 -0.85 -2.61
CA SER A 338 -5.55 0.44 -1.94
C SER A 338 -5.57 1.56 -2.97
N SER A 339 -6.48 2.55 -2.81
CA SER A 339 -6.66 3.63 -3.78
C SER A 339 -6.87 4.97 -3.08
N VAL A 340 -6.21 6.00 -3.58
CA VAL A 340 -6.36 7.38 -3.13
C VAL A 340 -6.15 8.35 -4.29
N ALA A 341 -7.03 9.33 -4.45
CA ALA A 341 -6.94 10.39 -5.47
C ALA A 341 -6.64 9.87 -6.89
N GLY A 342 -7.30 8.79 -7.33
CA GLY A 342 -7.12 8.19 -8.66
C GLY A 342 -5.83 7.40 -8.85
N LYS A 343 -5.01 7.25 -7.82
CA LYS A 343 -3.85 6.37 -7.81
C LYS A 343 -4.18 5.11 -7.03
N THR A 344 -3.71 3.97 -7.52
CA THR A 344 -4.02 2.65 -6.95
C THR A 344 -2.75 1.83 -6.79
N ALA A 345 -2.62 1.16 -5.66
CA ALA A 345 -1.67 0.09 -5.42
C ALA A 345 -2.45 -1.23 -5.28
N ASN A 346 -2.10 -2.21 -6.09
CA ASN A 346 -2.66 -3.56 -6.05
C ASN A 346 -1.55 -4.54 -5.65
N LEU A 347 -1.63 -5.06 -4.43
CA LEU A 347 -0.72 -6.07 -3.91
C LEU A 347 -1.22 -7.46 -4.31
N GLN A 348 -0.41 -8.19 -5.06
CA GLN A 348 -0.68 -9.56 -5.47
C GLN A 348 0.08 -10.53 -4.58
N LEU A 349 -0.67 -11.43 -3.95
CA LEU A 349 -0.18 -12.45 -3.04
C LEU A 349 -0.49 -13.86 -3.57
N ASP A 350 -0.82 -13.96 -4.86
CA ASP A 350 -1.14 -15.19 -5.57
C ASP A 350 0.13 -15.86 -6.07
N GLY A 351 0.73 -16.70 -5.27
CA GLY A 351 1.92 -17.45 -5.68
C GLY A 351 3.20 -17.01 -5.00
N ILE A 352 3.11 -16.66 -3.74
CA ILE A 352 4.28 -16.41 -2.89
C ILE A 352 5.07 -17.71 -2.76
N MET A 353 6.33 -17.65 -3.13
CA MET A 353 7.29 -18.72 -2.86
C MET A 353 8.14 -18.36 -1.66
N THR A 354 8.20 -19.24 -0.68
CA THR A 354 8.96 -19.03 0.55
C THR A 354 10.04 -20.09 0.68
N VAL A 355 11.28 -19.65 0.87
CA VAL A 355 12.36 -20.49 1.39
C VAL A 355 12.44 -20.24 2.89
N ASN A 356 12.45 -21.28 3.70
CA ASN A 356 12.57 -21.15 5.14
C ASN A 356 13.74 -21.98 5.69
N THR A 357 14.28 -21.52 6.81
CA THR A 357 15.26 -22.30 7.60
C THR A 357 15.10 -21.94 9.07
N GLY A 358 15.26 -22.92 9.95
CA GLY A 358 15.02 -22.69 11.35
C GLY A 358 15.42 -23.83 12.27
N LEU A 359 15.15 -23.64 13.53
CA LEU A 359 15.36 -24.62 14.59
C LEU A 359 14.03 -25.08 15.16
N ASN A 360 13.98 -26.37 15.45
CA ASN A 360 12.80 -27.00 16.03
C ASN A 360 13.17 -27.64 17.36
N TYR A 361 12.25 -27.54 18.29
CA TYR A 361 12.32 -28.21 19.58
C TYR A 361 11.13 -29.17 19.71
N ALA A 362 11.43 -30.45 19.92
CA ALA A 362 10.44 -31.50 20.10
C ALA A 362 10.30 -31.90 21.58
N PHE A 363 9.05 -32.11 22.06
CA PHE A 363 8.76 -32.42 23.48
C PHE A 363 7.59 -33.40 23.63
#